data_7abc3c27c7d2210d75d313fd8d4757a4
#
_entry.id   7abc3c27c7d2210d75d313fd8d4757a4
#
_cell.length_a   1.000
_cell.length_b   1.000
_cell.length_c   1.000
_cell.angle_alpha   90.00
_cell.angle_beta   90.00
_cell.angle_gamma   90.00
#
_symmetry.space_group_name_H-M   'P 1'
#
loop_
_entity.id
_entity.type
_entity.pdbx_description
1 polymer ?
#
loop_
_entity_poly.entity_id
_entity_poly.type
_entity_poly.pdbx_seq_one_letter_code
_entity_poly.pdbx_strand_id
1 'polypeptide(L)'
;DITMGLDIYAGTLTRYYSHNWKTVVQQWAEENGYSFNRITPDGEPADNEEEMSPAEVQAAVENWRDQILAAISQPNQPPYTPWPEDNERPYYTDKPDWDAFGAMLLVAACRTYEEPVPSTVEKDWIFGEHPLVARLASDEERVWSLFRGATWWLPLSDSFLFQGSLPTDDTAAIATLGGLRKELEKLNHLAWQADEDTILGWADTEGYPVDGTVDSDGQYSKADIPEHTQYDTQSLAKFAFSMFWRAMRFAEEQQVPILLDY
;
A
#
# COMPACT_ATOMS: atom_id res chain seq x y z
N ASP A 1 9.61 8.82 -18.61
CA ASP A 1 8.49 8.59 -17.69
C ASP A 1 9.07 8.22 -16.33
N ILE A 2 8.94 9.13 -15.37
CA ILE A 2 9.28 8.83 -13.98
C ILE A 2 8.10 8.00 -13.47
N THR A 3 8.27 6.69 -13.44
CA THR A 3 7.32 5.80 -12.78
C THR A 3 7.37 6.14 -11.30
N MET A 4 6.32 6.74 -10.77
CA MET A 4 6.21 6.97 -9.34
C MET A 4 6.20 5.63 -8.63
N GLY A 5 6.94 5.52 -7.52
CA GLY A 5 6.97 4.31 -6.72
C GLY A 5 5.65 4.07 -6.00
N LEU A 6 5.47 2.88 -5.46
CA LEU A 6 4.31 2.54 -4.62
C LEU A 6 4.76 2.36 -3.18
N ASP A 7 4.24 3.21 -2.31
CA ASP A 7 4.41 3.12 -0.86
C ASP A 7 3.10 2.68 -0.19
N ILE A 8 3.21 1.93 0.91
CA ILE A 8 2.11 1.64 1.83
C ILE A 8 2.29 2.55 3.03
N TYR A 9 1.20 3.18 3.46
CA TYR A 9 1.11 3.94 4.70
C TYR A 9 -0.02 3.38 5.57
N ALA A 10 0.27 3.09 6.83
CA ALA A 10 -0.72 2.78 7.85
C ALA A 10 -0.56 3.75 9.01
N GLY A 11 -1.55 4.59 9.24
CA GLY A 11 -1.48 5.65 10.25
C GLY A 11 -2.68 6.57 10.19
N THR A 12 -2.70 7.59 11.05
CA THR A 12 -3.74 8.59 11.02
C THR A 12 -3.71 9.40 9.73
N LEU A 13 -4.86 9.80 9.24
CA LEU A 13 -4.98 10.69 8.08
C LEU A 13 -4.49 12.09 8.41
N THR A 14 -4.66 12.52 9.66
CA THR A 14 -4.11 13.79 10.14
C THR A 14 -2.60 13.84 9.93
N ARG A 15 -1.90 12.79 10.33
CA ARG A 15 -0.46 12.69 10.15
C ARG A 15 -0.06 12.60 8.67
N TYR A 16 -0.83 11.86 7.88
CA TYR A 16 -0.63 11.73 6.43
C TYR A 16 -0.73 13.09 5.72
N TYR A 17 -1.82 13.80 5.90
CA TYR A 17 -2.06 15.09 5.23
C TYR A 17 -1.28 16.26 5.84
N SER A 18 -0.81 16.14 7.08
CA SER A 18 0.12 17.11 7.68
C SER A 18 1.57 16.88 7.27
N HIS A 19 1.83 15.91 6.39
CA HIS A 19 3.18 15.51 5.98
C HIS A 19 4.12 15.18 7.14
N ASN A 20 3.57 14.73 8.27
CA ASN A 20 4.30 14.33 9.47
C ASN A 20 4.61 12.83 9.45
N TRP A 21 5.11 12.35 8.35
CA TRP A 21 5.58 10.99 8.15
C TRP A 21 6.67 10.98 7.08
N LYS A 22 7.47 9.92 7.06
CA LYS A 22 8.57 9.76 6.12
C LYS A 22 8.49 8.41 5.46
N THR A 23 8.67 8.35 4.15
CA THR A 23 8.78 7.09 3.40
C THR A 23 10.02 6.31 3.83
N VAL A 24 10.05 5.01 3.53
CA VAL A 24 11.23 4.16 3.80
C VAL A 24 12.49 4.71 3.14
N VAL A 25 12.38 5.21 1.91
CA VAL A 25 13.50 5.82 1.17
C VAL A 25 13.99 7.09 1.88
N GLN A 26 13.08 7.91 2.36
CA GLN A 26 13.39 9.14 3.09
C GLN A 26 14.08 8.85 4.43
N GLN A 27 13.57 7.87 5.19
CA GLN A 27 14.17 7.41 6.44
C GLN A 27 15.59 6.89 6.19
N TRP A 28 15.77 6.04 5.18
CA TRP A 28 17.08 5.51 4.82
C TRP A 28 18.07 6.62 4.42
N ALA A 29 17.65 7.58 3.61
CA ALA A 29 18.49 8.70 3.20
C ALA A 29 18.98 9.51 4.41
N GLU A 30 18.08 9.83 5.35
CA GLU A 30 18.44 10.57 6.56
C GLU A 30 19.40 9.78 7.48
N GLU A 31 19.15 8.48 7.67
CA GLU A 31 20.02 7.60 8.49
C GLU A 31 21.44 7.49 7.92
N ASN A 32 21.59 7.61 6.60
CA ASN A 32 22.87 7.57 5.91
C ASN A 32 23.46 8.96 5.59
N GLY A 33 22.88 10.03 6.13
CA GLY A 33 23.42 11.38 6.02
C GLY A 33 23.15 12.07 4.68
N TYR A 34 22.20 11.57 3.88
CA TYR A 34 21.78 12.20 2.63
C TYR A 34 20.63 13.19 2.87
N SER A 35 20.61 14.28 2.12
CA SER A 35 19.45 15.17 2.06
C SER A 35 18.41 14.61 1.08
N PHE A 36 17.18 14.53 1.53
CA PHE A 36 16.05 14.14 0.69
C PHE A 36 15.26 15.40 0.31
N ASN A 37 15.18 15.69 -0.99
CA ASN A 37 14.36 16.77 -1.51
C ASN A 37 13.15 16.15 -2.23
N ARG A 38 11.96 16.51 -1.79
CA ARG A 38 10.74 16.15 -2.50
C ARG A 38 10.63 17.04 -3.74
N ILE A 39 10.58 16.43 -4.91
CA ILE A 39 10.40 17.10 -6.19
C ILE A 39 8.98 16.81 -6.66
N THR A 40 8.25 17.84 -7.07
CA THR A 40 6.94 17.68 -7.70
C THR A 40 7.08 17.03 -9.08
N PRO A 41 6.01 16.46 -9.65
CA PRO A 41 6.04 15.87 -11.00
C PRO A 41 6.54 16.81 -12.08
N ASP A 42 6.43 18.13 -11.87
CA ASP A 42 6.90 19.17 -12.79
C ASP A 42 8.38 19.53 -12.59
N GLY A 43 9.09 18.87 -11.66
CA GLY A 43 10.50 19.09 -11.38
C GLY A 43 10.82 20.35 -10.54
N GLU A 44 9.80 21.03 -10.06
CA GLU A 44 9.95 22.17 -9.16
C GLU A 44 10.07 21.71 -7.70
N PRO A 45 10.81 22.40 -6.83
CA PRO A 45 10.74 22.17 -5.40
C PRO A 45 9.28 22.37 -4.94
N ALA A 46 8.78 21.49 -4.08
CA ALA A 46 7.44 21.66 -3.54
C ALA A 46 7.36 23.02 -2.83
N ASP A 47 6.77 24.01 -3.49
CA ASP A 47 6.59 25.33 -2.94
C ASP A 47 5.54 25.31 -1.83
N ASN A 48 5.76 26.16 -0.82
CA ASN A 48 4.88 26.40 0.30
C ASN A 48 3.53 26.95 -0.17
N GLU A 49 2.61 26.06 -0.56
CA GLU A 49 1.20 26.39 -0.42
C GLU A 49 0.97 26.70 1.06
N GLU A 50 0.06 27.62 1.37
CA GLU A 50 -0.30 27.91 2.77
C GLU A 50 -0.72 26.59 3.44
N GLU A 51 0.24 25.96 4.09
CA GLU A 51 0.02 24.67 4.74
C GLU A 51 -0.97 24.89 5.89
N MET A 52 -2.08 24.17 5.83
CA MET A 52 -3.00 24.09 6.95
C MET A 52 -2.25 23.63 8.20
N SER A 53 -2.54 24.22 9.34
CA SER A 53 -1.99 23.73 10.61
C SER A 53 -2.44 22.29 10.89
N PRO A 54 -1.66 21.48 11.62
CA PRO A 54 -2.08 20.13 11.99
C PRO A 54 -3.46 20.05 12.67
N ALA A 55 -3.83 21.07 13.43
CA ALA A 55 -5.15 21.16 14.06
C ALA A 55 -6.28 21.36 13.03
N GLU A 56 -6.06 22.17 11.99
CA GLU A 56 -7.01 22.36 10.89
C GLU A 56 -7.13 21.10 10.04
N VAL A 57 -6.01 20.43 9.76
CA VAL A 57 -6.00 19.14 9.07
C VAL A 57 -6.78 18.10 9.87
N GLN A 58 -6.55 18.00 11.17
CA GLN A 58 -7.27 17.07 12.04
C GLN A 58 -8.78 17.34 12.01
N ALA A 59 -9.20 18.58 12.14
CA ALA A 59 -10.62 18.94 12.09
C ALA A 59 -11.27 18.56 10.74
N ALA A 60 -10.58 18.81 9.63
CA ALA A 60 -11.05 18.46 8.30
C ALA A 60 -11.16 16.93 8.11
N VAL A 61 -10.16 16.19 8.55
CA VAL A 61 -10.13 14.72 8.49
C VAL A 61 -11.23 14.12 9.38
N GLU A 62 -11.41 14.59 10.59
CA GLU A 62 -12.45 14.10 11.49
C GLU A 62 -13.85 14.37 10.93
N ASN A 63 -14.06 15.53 10.33
CA ASN A 63 -15.34 15.86 9.67
C ASN A 63 -15.59 14.90 8.47
N TRP A 64 -14.59 14.68 7.63
CA TRP A 64 -14.68 13.73 6.53
C TRP A 64 -14.97 12.30 7.04
N ARG A 65 -14.21 11.84 8.05
CA ARG A 65 -14.41 10.53 8.68
C ARG A 65 -15.86 10.34 9.16
N ASP A 66 -16.38 11.32 9.87
CA ASP A 66 -17.73 11.23 10.45
C ASP A 66 -18.80 11.23 9.35
N GLN A 67 -18.60 11.98 8.28
CA GLN A 67 -19.48 11.95 7.11
C GLN A 67 -19.45 10.61 6.39
N ILE A 68 -18.27 10.03 6.15
CA ILE A 68 -18.16 8.75 5.47
C ILE A 68 -18.75 7.62 6.32
N LEU A 69 -18.49 7.60 7.61
CA LEU A 69 -19.06 6.61 8.53
C LEU A 69 -20.59 6.69 8.60
N ALA A 70 -21.15 7.90 8.58
CA ALA A 70 -22.58 8.09 8.51
C ALA A 70 -23.18 7.58 7.19
N ALA A 71 -22.49 7.85 6.06
CA ALA A 71 -22.94 7.45 4.73
C ALA A 71 -22.96 5.92 4.54
N ILE A 72 -22.03 5.19 5.13
CA ILE A 72 -21.92 3.73 5.03
C ILE A 72 -22.69 2.98 6.12
N SER A 73 -23.19 3.66 7.14
CA SER A 73 -23.98 3.08 8.22
C SER A 73 -25.33 2.60 7.72
N GLN A 74 -25.75 1.41 8.18
CA GLN A 74 -27.04 0.83 7.81
C GLN A 74 -28.13 1.19 8.83
N PRO A 75 -29.38 1.43 8.40
CA PRO A 75 -30.45 1.92 9.29
C PRO A 75 -30.77 1.01 10.49
N ASN A 76 -30.47 -0.28 10.39
CA ASN A 76 -30.79 -1.28 11.41
C ASN A 76 -29.56 -1.86 12.13
N GLN A 77 -28.41 -1.22 11.97
CA GLN A 77 -27.15 -1.65 12.63
C GLN A 77 -26.64 -0.52 13.53
N PRO A 78 -25.89 -0.86 14.60
CA PRO A 78 -25.21 0.16 15.37
C PRO A 78 -24.30 1.01 14.47
N PRO A 79 -24.21 2.33 14.70
CA PRO A 79 -23.30 3.17 13.94
C PRO A 79 -21.85 2.74 14.17
N TYR A 80 -21.01 2.88 13.13
CA TYR A 80 -19.59 2.62 13.25
C TYR A 80 -18.93 3.56 14.26
N THR A 81 -18.07 3.00 15.09
CA THR A 81 -17.26 3.80 16.01
C THR A 81 -16.17 4.53 15.24
N PRO A 82 -16.06 5.86 15.35
CA PRO A 82 -15.00 6.61 14.72
C PRO A 82 -13.61 6.16 15.22
N TRP A 83 -12.70 5.92 14.29
CA TRP A 83 -11.30 5.67 14.67
C TRP A 83 -10.63 6.97 15.13
N PRO A 84 -9.60 6.90 15.99
CA PRO A 84 -8.93 8.09 16.50
C PRO A 84 -8.09 8.77 15.40
N GLU A 85 -8.07 10.09 15.43
CA GLU A 85 -7.24 10.94 14.59
C GLU A 85 -6.41 11.90 15.44
N ASP A 86 -5.13 11.96 15.22
CA ASP A 86 -4.18 12.89 15.80
C ASP A 86 -2.90 12.96 14.94
N ASN A 87 -1.99 13.86 15.28
CA ASN A 87 -0.73 14.07 14.56
C ASN A 87 0.47 13.38 15.23
N GLU A 88 0.27 12.53 16.21
CA GLU A 88 1.34 11.95 17.03
C GLU A 88 1.35 10.42 17.08
N ARG A 89 0.21 9.78 16.79
CA ARG A 89 0.06 8.33 16.82
C ARG A 89 1.08 7.65 15.89
N PRO A 90 1.67 6.51 16.28
CA PRO A 90 2.62 5.80 15.45
C PRO A 90 2.07 5.49 14.06
N TYR A 91 2.94 5.44 13.07
CA TYR A 91 2.62 4.98 11.73
C TYR A 91 3.58 3.88 11.28
N TYR A 92 3.12 3.10 10.31
CA TYR A 92 3.94 2.13 9.57
C TYR A 92 3.98 2.55 8.10
N THR A 93 5.14 2.41 7.48
CA THR A 93 5.29 2.59 6.04
C THR A 93 6.29 1.60 5.48
N ASP A 94 6.07 1.17 4.26
CA ASP A 94 7.00 0.34 3.51
C ASP A 94 6.80 0.55 2.00
N LYS A 95 7.71 0.02 1.18
CA LYS A 95 7.74 0.26 -0.27
C LYS A 95 7.79 -1.05 -1.05
N PRO A 96 6.62 -1.63 -1.39
CA PRO A 96 6.60 -2.81 -2.25
C PRO A 96 6.98 -2.50 -3.70
N ASP A 97 6.74 -1.30 -4.18
CA ASP A 97 6.73 -0.91 -5.58
C ASP A 97 5.76 -1.72 -6.46
N TRP A 98 5.53 -1.24 -7.68
CA TRP A 98 4.49 -1.79 -8.55
C TRP A 98 4.77 -3.20 -9.04
N ASP A 99 6.04 -3.56 -9.30
CA ASP A 99 6.37 -4.88 -9.81
C ASP A 99 6.07 -5.98 -8.77
N ALA A 100 6.41 -5.76 -7.51
CA ALA A 100 6.10 -6.71 -6.44
C ALA A 100 4.60 -6.75 -6.11
N PHE A 101 3.93 -5.59 -6.11
CA PHE A 101 2.48 -5.54 -5.98
C PHE A 101 1.79 -6.32 -7.10
N GLY A 102 2.20 -6.09 -8.35
CA GLY A 102 1.69 -6.83 -9.49
C GLY A 102 1.96 -8.32 -9.42
N ALA A 103 3.16 -8.73 -8.97
CA ALA A 103 3.50 -10.15 -8.78
C ALA A 103 2.60 -10.81 -7.73
N MET A 104 2.28 -10.12 -6.64
CA MET A 104 1.32 -10.60 -5.64
C MET A 104 -0.07 -10.82 -6.25
N LEU A 105 -0.56 -9.87 -7.04
CA LEU A 105 -1.84 -10.02 -7.76
C LEU A 105 -1.80 -11.18 -8.77
N LEU A 106 -0.70 -11.35 -9.49
CA LEU A 106 -0.53 -12.45 -10.44
C LEU A 106 -0.60 -13.82 -9.75
N VAL A 107 0.08 -13.98 -8.63
CA VAL A 107 0.00 -15.22 -7.83
C VAL A 107 -1.43 -15.48 -7.38
N ALA A 108 -2.12 -14.46 -6.87
CA ALA A 108 -3.51 -14.58 -6.43
C ALA A 108 -4.44 -15.01 -7.58
N ALA A 109 -4.28 -14.41 -8.76
CA ALA A 109 -5.10 -14.74 -9.93
C ALA A 109 -4.81 -16.16 -10.44
N CYS A 110 -3.54 -16.53 -10.59
CA CYS A 110 -3.15 -17.87 -11.03
C CYS A 110 -3.69 -18.94 -10.08
N ARG A 111 -3.55 -18.76 -8.77
CA ARG A 111 -4.03 -19.72 -7.78
C ARG A 111 -5.56 -19.79 -7.72
N THR A 112 -6.25 -18.67 -7.90
CA THR A 112 -7.73 -18.64 -7.94
C THR A 112 -8.30 -19.46 -9.10
N TYR A 113 -7.61 -19.43 -10.25
CA TYR A 113 -8.06 -20.16 -11.46
C TYR A 113 -7.29 -21.47 -11.69
N GLU A 114 -6.50 -21.92 -10.72
CA GLU A 114 -5.74 -23.19 -10.81
C GLU A 114 -4.78 -23.23 -12.00
N GLU A 115 -4.22 -22.09 -12.36
CA GLU A 115 -3.27 -21.95 -13.45
C GLU A 115 -1.82 -21.86 -12.93
N PRO A 116 -0.82 -22.26 -13.73
CA PRO A 116 0.58 -22.14 -13.35
C PRO A 116 0.99 -20.67 -13.14
N VAL A 117 1.76 -20.41 -12.08
CA VAL A 117 2.36 -19.10 -11.86
C VAL A 117 3.62 -18.98 -12.73
N PRO A 118 3.74 -17.93 -13.57
CA PRO A 118 4.98 -17.66 -14.30
C PRO A 118 6.17 -17.55 -13.34
N SER A 119 7.31 -18.13 -13.69
CA SER A 119 8.50 -18.12 -12.83
C SER A 119 9.10 -16.74 -12.65
N THR A 120 8.98 -15.89 -13.67
CA THR A 120 9.49 -14.53 -13.67
C THR A 120 8.48 -13.52 -14.17
N VAL A 121 8.67 -12.26 -13.76
CA VAL A 121 8.02 -11.07 -14.32
C VAL A 121 9.08 -10.09 -14.77
N GLU A 122 8.80 -9.34 -15.82
CA GLU A 122 9.72 -8.34 -16.33
C GLU A 122 9.66 -7.05 -15.51
N LYS A 123 10.81 -6.39 -15.34
CA LYS A 123 10.87 -5.05 -14.75
C LYS A 123 9.92 -4.10 -15.47
N ASP A 124 9.20 -3.31 -14.70
CA ASP A 124 8.22 -2.32 -15.17
C ASP A 124 7.07 -2.92 -16.01
N TRP A 125 6.73 -4.19 -15.79
CA TRP A 125 5.63 -4.85 -16.49
C TRP A 125 4.26 -4.27 -16.11
N ILE A 126 3.32 -4.34 -17.04
CA ILE A 126 1.96 -3.85 -16.83
C ILE A 126 1.08 -5.03 -16.37
N PHE A 127 1.04 -5.28 -15.08
CA PHE A 127 0.36 -6.45 -14.52
C PHE A 127 -1.14 -6.50 -14.82
N GLY A 128 -1.80 -5.35 -14.97
CA GLY A 128 -3.22 -5.27 -15.31
C GLY A 128 -3.56 -5.80 -16.71
N GLU A 129 -2.58 -5.89 -17.61
CA GLU A 129 -2.75 -6.48 -18.94
C GLU A 129 -2.62 -8.01 -18.95
N HIS A 130 -2.15 -8.62 -17.87
CA HIS A 130 -2.07 -10.07 -17.79
C HIS A 130 -3.49 -10.66 -17.77
N PRO A 131 -3.83 -11.64 -18.64
CA PRO A 131 -5.20 -12.13 -18.82
C PRO A 131 -5.86 -12.62 -17.54
N LEU A 132 -5.12 -13.31 -16.66
CA LEU A 132 -5.67 -13.81 -15.40
C LEU A 132 -5.89 -12.70 -14.38
N VAL A 133 -5.00 -11.70 -14.33
CA VAL A 133 -5.17 -10.52 -13.48
C VAL A 133 -6.40 -9.73 -13.94
N ALA A 134 -6.52 -9.47 -15.23
CA ALA A 134 -7.68 -8.79 -15.80
C ALA A 134 -8.99 -9.57 -15.56
N ARG A 135 -8.94 -10.89 -15.66
CA ARG A 135 -10.10 -11.76 -15.38
C ARG A 135 -10.54 -11.64 -13.92
N LEU A 136 -9.62 -11.72 -12.96
CA LEU A 136 -9.98 -11.61 -11.54
C LEU A 136 -10.44 -10.19 -11.17
N ALA A 137 -9.87 -9.17 -11.80
CA ALA A 137 -10.28 -7.78 -11.61
C ALA A 137 -11.73 -7.51 -12.05
N SER A 138 -12.25 -8.27 -13.01
CA SER A 138 -13.63 -8.16 -13.51
C SER A 138 -14.58 -9.27 -13.04
N ASP A 139 -14.11 -10.19 -12.21
CA ASP A 139 -14.89 -11.31 -11.69
C ASP A 139 -15.92 -10.82 -10.66
N GLU A 140 -17.21 -10.85 -11.01
CA GLU A 140 -18.30 -10.38 -10.14
C GLU A 140 -18.59 -11.35 -8.98
N GLU A 141 -18.21 -12.62 -9.13
CA GLU A 141 -18.38 -13.63 -8.07
C GLU A 141 -17.26 -13.60 -7.03
N ARG A 142 -16.10 -13.03 -7.41
CA ARG A 142 -14.87 -12.98 -6.59
C ARG A 142 -14.38 -11.55 -6.47
N VAL A 143 -14.96 -10.79 -5.57
CA VAL A 143 -14.59 -9.38 -5.38
C VAL A 143 -13.42 -9.28 -4.39
N TRP A 144 -12.30 -8.77 -4.89
CA TRP A 144 -11.11 -8.45 -4.09
C TRP A 144 -10.85 -6.95 -4.16
N SER A 145 -10.73 -6.30 -3.02
CA SER A 145 -10.39 -4.88 -2.99
C SER A 145 -9.07 -4.57 -3.70
N LEU A 146 -8.08 -5.45 -3.55
CA LEU A 146 -6.77 -5.35 -4.20
C LEU A 146 -6.86 -5.36 -5.74
N PHE A 147 -7.83 -6.06 -6.31
CA PHE A 147 -8.05 -6.14 -7.76
C PHE A 147 -9.02 -5.06 -8.29
N ARG A 148 -9.80 -4.46 -7.41
CA ARG A 148 -10.79 -3.42 -7.76
C ARG A 148 -10.24 -2.01 -7.65
N GLY A 149 -8.93 -1.86 -7.54
CA GLY A 149 -8.27 -0.57 -7.47
C GLY A 149 -8.45 0.17 -6.15
N ALA A 150 -8.77 -0.53 -5.06
CA ALA A 150 -8.82 0.09 -3.75
C ALA A 150 -7.45 0.64 -3.38
N THR A 151 -7.43 1.89 -2.94
CA THR A 151 -6.22 2.59 -2.47
C THR A 151 -6.30 2.96 -0.99
N TRP A 152 -7.45 2.75 -0.38
CA TRP A 152 -7.73 3.01 1.03
C TRP A 152 -8.44 1.84 1.67
N TRP A 153 -8.04 1.49 2.90
CA TRP A 153 -8.69 0.49 3.75
C TRP A 153 -8.95 1.11 5.11
N LEU A 154 -10.22 1.32 5.43
CA LEU A 154 -10.65 1.91 6.69
C LEU A 154 -10.57 0.88 7.82
N PRO A 155 -10.31 1.29 9.08
CA PRO A 155 -10.17 0.39 10.22
C PRO A 155 -11.53 -0.13 10.72
N LEU A 156 -12.23 -0.85 9.87
CA LEU A 156 -13.52 -1.48 10.13
C LEU A 156 -13.40 -2.99 9.94
N SER A 157 -14.08 -3.75 10.80
CA SER A 157 -14.04 -5.23 10.77
C SER A 157 -14.94 -5.83 9.70
N ASP A 158 -15.96 -5.13 9.26
CA ASP A 158 -16.83 -5.56 8.18
C ASP A 158 -16.07 -5.57 6.84
N SER A 159 -16.52 -6.42 5.91
CA SER A 159 -15.88 -6.58 4.60
C SER A 159 -16.76 -6.00 3.52
N PHE A 160 -16.41 -4.84 3.01
CA PHE A 160 -17.08 -4.20 1.86
C PHE A 160 -16.14 -3.23 1.12
N LEU A 161 -16.57 -2.83 -0.05
CA LEU A 161 -15.89 -1.94 -0.98
C LEU A 161 -16.90 -0.96 -1.56
N PHE A 162 -16.53 0.31 -1.66
CA PHE A 162 -17.38 1.36 -2.24
C PHE A 162 -16.53 2.44 -2.91
N GLN A 163 -17.17 3.22 -3.78
CA GLN A 163 -16.59 4.46 -4.31
C GLN A 163 -16.96 5.60 -3.37
N GLY A 164 -15.98 6.38 -2.94
CA GLY A 164 -16.19 7.48 -2.02
C GLY A 164 -15.29 8.68 -2.31
N SER A 165 -15.70 9.84 -1.82
CA SER A 165 -14.87 11.04 -1.85
C SER A 165 -13.82 10.98 -0.75
N LEU A 166 -12.60 11.39 -1.08
CA LEU A 166 -11.50 11.56 -0.13
C LEU A 166 -11.55 12.94 0.53
N PRO A 167 -10.75 13.18 1.57
CA PRO A 167 -10.64 14.53 2.17
C PRO A 167 -10.20 15.63 1.20
N THR A 168 -9.57 15.27 0.07
CA THR A 168 -9.14 16.16 -1.01
C THR A 168 -10.19 16.39 -2.10
N ASP A 169 -11.43 15.92 -1.90
CA ASP A 169 -12.52 15.90 -2.88
C ASP A 169 -12.31 14.97 -4.10
N ASP A 170 -11.15 14.33 -4.22
CA ASP A 170 -10.94 13.25 -5.20
C ASP A 170 -11.83 12.04 -4.85
N THR A 171 -12.10 11.21 -5.82
CA THR A 171 -12.82 9.95 -5.62
C THR A 171 -11.88 8.76 -5.69
N ALA A 172 -12.11 7.77 -4.84
CA ALA A 172 -11.34 6.52 -4.83
C ALA A 172 -12.21 5.32 -4.49
N ALA A 173 -11.71 4.14 -4.83
CA ALA A 173 -12.22 2.90 -4.27
C ALA A 173 -11.70 2.74 -2.84
N ILE A 174 -12.62 2.64 -1.90
CA ILE A 174 -12.36 2.53 -0.46
C ILE A 174 -12.87 1.18 0.02
N ALA A 175 -12.03 0.46 0.73
CA ALA A 175 -12.35 -0.82 1.32
C ALA A 175 -12.13 -0.80 2.84
N THR A 176 -12.13 -1.97 3.46
CA THR A 176 -12.01 -2.13 4.90
C THR A 176 -10.87 -3.07 5.28
N LEU A 177 -10.29 -2.90 6.46
CA LEU A 177 -9.30 -3.83 7.00
C LEU A 177 -9.84 -5.25 7.12
N GLY A 178 -11.11 -5.40 7.51
CA GLY A 178 -11.75 -6.71 7.57
C GLY A 178 -11.80 -7.42 6.21
N GLY A 179 -12.03 -6.66 5.15
CA GLY A 179 -11.93 -7.16 3.77
C GLY A 179 -10.52 -7.53 3.37
N LEU A 180 -9.56 -6.65 3.63
CA LEU A 180 -8.14 -6.90 3.32
C LEU A 180 -7.61 -8.15 4.05
N ARG A 181 -7.93 -8.30 5.34
CA ARG A 181 -7.56 -9.50 6.10
C ARG A 181 -8.04 -10.77 5.42
N LYS A 182 -9.30 -10.83 5.05
CA LYS A 182 -9.87 -12.00 4.35
C LYS A 182 -9.18 -12.29 3.02
N GLU A 183 -8.83 -11.25 2.28
CA GLU A 183 -8.12 -11.37 1.00
C GLU A 183 -6.70 -11.92 1.22
N LEU A 184 -5.95 -11.37 2.16
CA LEU A 184 -4.60 -11.83 2.46
C LEU A 184 -4.58 -13.25 3.03
N GLU A 185 -5.48 -13.58 3.94
CA GLU A 185 -5.64 -14.94 4.47
C GLU A 185 -5.98 -15.93 3.36
N LYS A 186 -6.89 -15.57 2.45
CA LYS A 186 -7.24 -16.39 1.28
C LYS A 186 -6.05 -16.59 0.35
N LEU A 187 -5.30 -15.54 0.05
CA LEU A 187 -4.11 -15.65 -0.79
C LEU A 187 -3.07 -16.58 -0.16
N ASN A 188 -2.78 -16.42 1.13
CA ASN A 188 -1.88 -17.33 1.83
C ASN A 188 -2.37 -18.79 1.78
N HIS A 189 -3.67 -19.02 2.00
CA HIS A 189 -4.24 -20.36 1.92
C HIS A 189 -4.08 -20.98 0.54
N LEU A 190 -4.28 -20.22 -0.52
CA LEU A 190 -4.17 -20.70 -1.90
C LEU A 190 -2.74 -20.90 -2.37
N ALA A 191 -1.79 -20.07 -1.90
CA ALA A 191 -0.46 -20.00 -2.49
C ALA A 191 0.63 -20.65 -1.63
N TRP A 192 0.71 -20.30 -0.34
CA TRP A 192 1.90 -20.63 0.46
C TRP A 192 1.62 -21.40 1.73
N GLN A 193 0.47 -21.22 2.34
CA GLN A 193 0.09 -21.83 3.64
C GLN A 193 1.17 -21.62 4.71
N ALA A 194 1.74 -20.43 4.72
CA ALA A 194 2.81 -20.04 5.63
C ALA A 194 2.26 -19.59 6.98
N ASP A 195 3.03 -19.80 8.03
CA ASP A 195 2.74 -19.23 9.35
C ASP A 195 3.09 -17.73 9.39
N GLU A 196 2.58 -17.03 10.41
CA GLU A 196 2.74 -15.59 10.52
C GLU A 196 4.20 -15.16 10.64
N ASP A 197 5.03 -15.89 11.39
CA ASP A 197 6.45 -15.54 11.55
C ASP A 197 7.19 -15.63 10.22
N THR A 198 6.89 -16.64 9.41
CA THR A 198 7.42 -16.76 8.05
C THR A 198 6.97 -15.60 7.16
N ILE A 199 5.68 -15.28 7.19
CA ILE A 199 5.12 -14.15 6.42
C ILE A 199 5.81 -12.84 6.80
N LEU A 200 5.92 -12.55 8.08
CA LEU A 200 6.57 -11.32 8.57
C LEU A 200 8.04 -11.23 8.15
N GLY A 201 8.73 -12.36 8.05
CA GLY A 201 10.14 -12.41 7.63
C GLY A 201 10.37 -12.12 6.15
N TRP A 202 9.39 -12.35 5.28
CA TRP A 202 9.59 -12.19 3.84
C TRP A 202 9.93 -10.76 3.39
N ALA A 203 9.46 -9.74 4.07
CA ALA A 203 9.83 -8.36 3.74
C ALA A 203 11.34 -8.10 3.89
N ASP A 204 12.05 -8.90 4.68
CA ASP A 204 13.48 -8.77 4.92
C ASP A 204 14.32 -9.77 4.10
N THR A 205 13.73 -10.85 3.61
CA THR A 205 14.44 -11.96 2.94
C THR A 205 14.13 -12.09 1.46
N GLU A 206 13.02 -11.56 1.00
CA GLU A 206 12.54 -11.63 -0.38
C GLU A 206 12.53 -10.24 -1.01
N GLY A 207 12.29 -10.16 -2.30
CA GLY A 207 12.10 -8.90 -2.98
C GLY A 207 13.02 -8.69 -4.19
N TYR A 208 13.35 -7.43 -4.41
CA TYR A 208 14.18 -7.02 -5.54
C TYR A 208 15.66 -7.37 -5.29
N PRO A 209 16.44 -7.61 -6.36
CA PRO A 209 17.89 -7.64 -6.26
C PRO A 209 18.41 -6.31 -5.68
N VAL A 210 19.61 -6.34 -5.10
CA VAL A 210 20.27 -5.13 -4.60
C VAL A 210 20.35 -4.08 -5.71
N ASP A 211 19.74 -2.92 -5.50
CA ASP A 211 19.58 -1.85 -6.49
C ASP A 211 20.66 -0.77 -6.42
N GLY A 212 21.68 -0.96 -5.57
CA GLY A 212 22.79 -0.04 -5.43
C GLY A 212 23.86 -0.52 -4.47
N THR A 213 24.98 0.19 -4.48
CA THR A 213 26.12 -0.03 -3.59
C THR A 213 26.52 1.26 -2.89
N VAL A 214 26.96 1.13 -1.66
CA VAL A 214 27.62 2.21 -0.94
C VAL A 214 29.12 1.95 -0.99
N ASP A 215 29.90 2.92 -1.48
CA ASP A 215 31.35 2.80 -1.54
C ASP A 215 32.03 3.06 -0.17
N SER A 216 33.38 2.94 -0.14
CA SER A 216 34.15 3.16 1.08
C SER A 216 34.05 4.59 1.65
N ASP A 217 33.63 5.55 0.82
CA ASP A 217 33.48 6.96 1.17
C ASP A 217 32.04 7.30 1.59
N GLY A 218 31.17 6.26 1.66
CA GLY A 218 29.76 6.41 2.02
C GLY A 218 28.88 6.95 0.91
N GLN A 219 29.35 6.95 -0.35
CA GLN A 219 28.55 7.38 -1.49
C GLN A 219 27.70 6.23 -2.03
N TYR A 220 26.39 6.50 -2.11
CA TYR A 220 25.45 5.57 -2.72
C TYR A 220 25.45 5.71 -4.25
N SER A 221 25.63 4.59 -4.93
CA SER A 221 25.50 4.51 -6.37
C SER A 221 24.38 3.53 -6.69
N LYS A 222 23.32 4.01 -7.34
CA LYS A 222 22.22 3.16 -7.80
C LYS A 222 22.75 2.21 -8.89
N ALA A 223 22.44 0.93 -8.77
CA ALA A 223 22.72 -0.02 -9.83
C ALA A 223 21.92 0.35 -11.08
N ASP A 224 22.57 0.34 -12.23
CA ASP A 224 21.89 0.44 -13.52
C ASP A 224 21.23 -0.92 -13.80
N ILE A 225 19.95 -1.03 -13.52
CA ILE A 225 19.18 -2.25 -13.75
C ILE A 225 18.72 -2.23 -15.21
N PRO A 226 19.21 -3.16 -16.06
CA PRO A 226 18.86 -3.20 -17.46
C PRO A 226 17.34 -3.27 -17.68
N GLU A 227 16.87 -2.65 -18.77
CA GLU A 227 15.55 -2.92 -19.32
C GLU A 227 15.39 -4.42 -19.55
N HIS A 228 14.15 -4.93 -19.44
CA HIS A 228 13.84 -6.37 -19.61
C HIS A 228 14.45 -7.30 -18.55
N THR A 229 14.98 -6.76 -17.43
CA THR A 229 15.39 -7.58 -16.30
C THR A 229 14.21 -8.43 -15.82
N GLN A 230 14.48 -9.73 -15.61
CA GLN A 230 13.47 -10.67 -15.10
C GLN A 230 13.63 -10.82 -13.58
N TYR A 231 12.53 -10.62 -12.86
CA TYR A 231 12.47 -10.83 -11.42
C TYR A 231 11.79 -12.15 -11.09
N ASP A 232 12.19 -12.80 -10.02
CA ASP A 232 11.50 -13.97 -9.48
C ASP A 232 10.08 -13.59 -9.00
N THR A 233 9.07 -14.17 -9.61
CA THR A 233 7.66 -13.85 -9.34
C THR A 233 7.30 -14.16 -7.89
N GLN A 234 7.69 -15.32 -7.37
CA GLN A 234 7.36 -15.74 -6.02
C GLN A 234 8.05 -14.86 -4.97
N SER A 235 9.31 -14.51 -5.21
CA SER A 235 10.06 -13.63 -4.30
C SER A 235 9.43 -12.24 -4.21
N LEU A 236 9.10 -11.62 -5.35
CA LEU A 236 8.41 -10.33 -5.37
C LEU A 236 7.02 -10.40 -4.71
N ALA A 237 6.25 -11.45 -5.02
CA ALA A 237 4.91 -11.62 -4.46
C ALA A 237 4.94 -11.76 -2.93
N LYS A 238 5.84 -12.56 -2.39
CA LYS A 238 6.04 -12.73 -0.94
C LYS A 238 6.47 -11.42 -0.27
N PHE A 239 7.36 -10.68 -0.90
CA PHE A 239 7.83 -9.39 -0.44
C PHE A 239 6.67 -8.38 -0.28
N ALA A 240 5.86 -8.18 -1.32
CA ALA A 240 4.69 -7.32 -1.25
C ALA A 240 3.65 -7.85 -0.24
N PHE A 241 3.39 -9.16 -0.25
CA PHE A 241 2.45 -9.78 0.68
C PHE A 241 2.84 -9.55 2.14
N SER A 242 4.12 -9.70 2.48
CA SER A 242 4.64 -9.43 3.83
C SER A 242 4.40 -7.99 4.25
N MET A 243 4.65 -7.03 3.37
CA MET A 243 4.41 -5.61 3.65
C MET A 243 2.94 -5.30 3.88
N PHE A 244 2.03 -5.85 3.05
CA PHE A 244 0.59 -5.71 3.26
C PHE A 244 0.15 -6.38 4.57
N TRP A 245 0.70 -7.53 4.90
CA TRP A 245 0.40 -8.23 6.16
C TRP A 245 0.85 -7.42 7.38
N ARG A 246 2.07 -6.89 7.35
CA ARG A 246 2.60 -6.01 8.40
C ARG A 246 1.75 -4.75 8.57
N ALA A 247 1.40 -4.10 7.46
CA ALA A 247 0.55 -2.92 7.46
C ALA A 247 -0.84 -3.22 8.04
N MET A 248 -1.46 -4.33 7.65
CA MET A 248 -2.75 -4.78 8.15
C MET A 248 -2.71 -5.03 9.67
N ARG A 249 -1.71 -5.75 10.16
CA ARG A 249 -1.54 -6.03 11.59
C ARG A 249 -1.36 -4.74 12.39
N PHE A 250 -0.51 -3.86 11.89
CA PHE A 250 -0.29 -2.54 12.50
C PHE A 250 -1.58 -1.71 12.54
N ALA A 251 -2.28 -1.65 11.41
CA ALA A 251 -3.52 -0.88 11.30
C ALA A 251 -4.63 -1.41 12.22
N GLU A 252 -4.74 -2.73 12.37
CA GLU A 252 -5.68 -3.34 13.32
C GLU A 252 -5.32 -3.02 14.78
N GLU A 253 -4.05 -3.11 15.14
CA GLU A 253 -3.58 -2.82 16.49
C GLU A 253 -3.75 -1.35 16.85
N GLN A 254 -3.40 -0.45 15.94
CA GLN A 254 -3.46 0.99 16.16
C GLN A 254 -4.83 1.61 15.83
N GLN A 255 -5.75 0.85 15.21
CA GLN A 255 -7.05 1.33 14.74
C GLN A 255 -6.92 2.53 13.79
N VAL A 256 -6.10 2.38 12.77
CA VAL A 256 -5.81 3.41 11.76
C VAL A 256 -6.06 2.89 10.35
N PRO A 257 -6.34 3.75 9.36
CA PRO A 257 -6.46 3.33 7.97
C PRO A 257 -5.12 2.94 7.34
N ILE A 258 -5.21 2.21 6.23
CA ILE A 258 -4.10 1.97 5.30
C ILE A 258 -4.37 2.76 4.02
N LEU A 259 -3.32 3.37 3.46
CA LEU A 259 -3.34 4.05 2.18
C LEU A 259 -2.20 3.56 1.29
N LEU A 260 -2.45 3.55 -0.02
CA LEU A 260 -1.40 3.47 -1.03
C LEU A 260 -1.03 4.89 -1.45
N ASP A 261 0.25 5.21 -1.44
CA ASP A 261 0.83 6.50 -1.83
C ASP A 261 1.71 6.31 -3.09
N TYR A 262 1.41 7.03 -4.17
CA TYR A 262 2.08 6.89 -5.48
C TYR A 262 1.95 8.14 -6.33
#